data_8a019c4dafaa63a7c38d64fa61892748
#
_entry.id   8a019c4dafaa63a7c38d64fa61892748
#
_cell.length_a   1.000
_cell.length_b   1.000
_cell.length_c   1.000
_cell.angle_alpha   90.00
_cell.angle_beta   90.00
_cell.angle_gamma   90.00
#
_symmetry.space_group_name_H-M   'P 1'
#
loop_
_entity.id
_entity.type
_entity.pdbx_description
1 polymer ?
#
loop_
_entity_poly.entity_id
_entity_poly.type
_entity_poly.pdbx_seq_one_letter_code
_entity_poly.pdbx_strand_id
1 'polypeptide(L)'
;MKVAHVTLYPPKGKKHVSGSGVVSYSKNLVSQIAAEQAVVCDIVHEPEHYSEDNIRVHRVFHRRPSFVRNVHKELKTIEADVVHIQQELSLFGNVVSAYVLQWLVYLHRKKAVITLHGVVDPAKVDTQFVKDNNSHLPVWLVRLAFRIIYTPLMKWAKQLIVHEEHFKKIVVQSYGIDASKVRVVPHGVEAVERTEQLTARQQLGIPEEADVALFMGYATGYKGIDLLIEGFAAYAHTNPRAFLVIGAGEHPKLKDDAAYLQEYSRLQQKAAKLIPTGQYEWHGFIPEDEIGLYYSASDVSLYPYTTAMSSSGPMSFAMGLEAPFLVSSAFADIFVEAPQIVFERTSENLAQKLDDFFTNRTAYLDVSHKLKNERIWPAVAAQTVKVYEEMM
;
A
#
# COMPACT_ATOMS: atom_id res chain seq x y z
N MET A 1 17.82 -22.33 -8.63
CA MET A 1 17.40 -21.68 -7.36
C MET A 1 16.00 -22.12 -7.02
N LYS A 2 15.79 -22.56 -5.78
CA LYS A 2 14.50 -22.95 -5.22
C LYS A 2 14.09 -22.00 -4.10
N VAL A 3 12.93 -21.36 -4.19
CA VAL A 3 12.45 -20.34 -3.25
C VAL A 3 11.25 -20.85 -2.48
N ALA A 4 11.27 -20.74 -1.15
CA ALA A 4 10.10 -20.96 -0.31
C ALA A 4 9.58 -19.62 0.23
N HIS A 5 8.36 -19.27 -0.14
CA HIS A 5 7.67 -18.06 0.34
C HIS A 5 6.84 -18.39 1.56
N VAL A 6 7.05 -17.68 2.67
CA VAL A 6 6.24 -17.79 3.90
C VAL A 6 5.33 -16.56 3.99
N THR A 7 4.05 -16.77 3.79
CA THR A 7 3.08 -15.67 3.65
C THR A 7 1.64 -16.13 3.87
N LEU A 8 0.68 -15.22 3.80
CA LEU A 8 -0.72 -15.55 3.50
C LEU A 8 -0.90 -15.63 1.98
N TYR A 9 -1.77 -16.54 1.53
CA TYR A 9 -1.95 -16.80 0.11
C TYR A 9 -3.44 -17.04 -0.23
N PRO A 10 -3.96 -16.55 -1.37
CA PRO A 10 -5.37 -16.68 -1.67
C PRO A 10 -5.78 -18.14 -1.82
N PRO A 11 -7.06 -18.48 -1.62
CA PRO A 11 -7.59 -19.81 -1.93
C PRO A 11 -7.37 -20.16 -3.40
N LYS A 12 -7.30 -21.46 -3.70
CA LYS A 12 -7.11 -21.98 -5.06
C LYS A 12 -8.10 -21.34 -6.04
N GLY A 13 -7.59 -20.89 -7.18
CA GLY A 13 -8.38 -20.25 -8.25
C GLY A 13 -8.81 -18.80 -7.97
N LYS A 14 -8.44 -18.21 -6.82
CA LYS A 14 -8.73 -16.78 -6.53
C LYS A 14 -7.47 -15.92 -6.70
N LYS A 15 -7.63 -14.73 -7.30
CA LYS A 15 -6.56 -13.76 -7.41
C LYS A 15 -6.43 -12.87 -6.17
N HIS A 16 -7.56 -12.49 -5.58
CA HIS A 16 -7.63 -11.55 -4.46
C HIS A 16 -8.44 -12.12 -3.30
N VAL A 17 -8.15 -11.64 -2.11
CA VAL A 17 -8.98 -11.82 -0.92
C VAL A 17 -9.22 -10.43 -0.34
N SER A 18 -10.49 -10.05 -0.21
CA SER A 18 -10.86 -8.75 0.38
C SER A 18 -10.23 -8.57 1.76
N GLY A 19 -9.58 -7.42 1.97
CA GLY A 19 -9.07 -6.99 3.26
C GLY A 19 -7.61 -7.34 3.58
N SER A 20 -6.81 -7.90 2.66
CA SER A 20 -5.37 -8.09 2.89
C SER A 20 -4.52 -7.80 1.65
N GLY A 21 -3.87 -6.63 1.63
CA GLY A 21 -2.94 -6.23 0.56
C GLY A 21 -1.77 -7.21 0.39
N VAL A 22 -1.25 -7.79 1.48
CA VAL A 22 -0.13 -8.73 1.42
C VAL A 22 -0.49 -10.05 0.73
N VAL A 23 -1.75 -10.49 0.79
CA VAL A 23 -2.21 -11.70 0.07
C VAL A 23 -2.12 -11.49 -1.44
N SER A 24 -2.66 -10.38 -1.93
CA SER A 24 -2.57 -9.99 -3.36
C SER A 24 -1.13 -9.74 -3.80
N TYR A 25 -0.34 -9.02 -2.97
CA TYR A 25 1.09 -8.83 -3.21
C TYR A 25 1.81 -10.16 -3.40
N SER A 26 1.59 -11.12 -2.49
CA SER A 26 2.27 -12.43 -2.53
C SER A 26 1.90 -13.23 -3.79
N LYS A 27 0.61 -13.26 -4.16
CA LYS A 27 0.17 -13.95 -5.39
C LYS A 27 0.81 -13.33 -6.63
N ASN A 28 0.76 -12.01 -6.75
CA ASN A 28 1.31 -11.30 -7.90
C ASN A 28 2.84 -11.45 -8.00
N LEU A 29 3.57 -11.30 -6.90
CA LEU A 29 5.02 -11.48 -6.90
C LEU A 29 5.41 -12.90 -7.29
N VAL A 30 4.82 -13.91 -6.62
CA VAL A 30 5.16 -15.32 -6.85
C VAL A 30 4.86 -15.73 -8.30
N SER A 31 3.75 -15.24 -8.89
CA SER A 31 3.40 -15.55 -10.29
C SER A 31 4.38 -15.02 -11.34
N GLN A 32 5.23 -14.05 -10.99
CA GLN A 32 6.20 -13.43 -11.91
C GLN A 32 7.66 -13.90 -11.68
N ILE A 33 7.94 -14.62 -10.62
CA ILE A 33 9.30 -15.11 -10.35
C ILE A 33 9.58 -16.37 -11.16
N ALA A 34 10.59 -16.32 -12.03
CA ALA A 34 11.04 -17.45 -12.84
C ALA A 34 12.01 -18.35 -12.05
N ALA A 35 11.50 -19.12 -11.09
CA ALA A 35 12.27 -20.08 -10.29
C ALA A 35 11.41 -21.27 -9.87
N GLU A 36 11.99 -22.34 -9.33
CA GLU A 36 11.22 -23.37 -8.63
C GLU A 36 10.69 -22.79 -7.31
N GLN A 37 9.39 -22.80 -7.13
CA GLN A 37 8.76 -22.11 -6.00
C GLN A 37 7.88 -23.03 -5.17
N ALA A 38 7.87 -22.77 -3.86
CA ALA A 38 6.90 -23.29 -2.92
C ALA A 38 6.35 -22.14 -2.06
N VAL A 39 5.04 -22.13 -1.82
CA VAL A 39 4.37 -21.18 -0.92
C VAL A 39 3.93 -21.92 0.33
N VAL A 40 4.46 -21.53 1.48
CA VAL A 40 4.07 -22.04 2.80
C VAL A 40 3.11 -21.03 3.42
N CYS A 41 1.83 -21.37 3.50
CA CYS A 41 0.80 -20.40 3.85
C CYS A 41 -0.20 -20.92 4.89
N ASP A 42 -1.13 -20.04 5.25
CA ASP A 42 -2.17 -20.29 6.23
C ASP A 42 -3.22 -21.29 5.74
N ILE A 43 -3.81 -21.99 6.70
CA ILE A 43 -4.92 -22.92 6.50
C ILE A 43 -6.20 -22.09 6.42
N VAL A 44 -6.96 -22.27 5.32
CA VAL A 44 -8.27 -21.62 5.13
C VAL A 44 -9.40 -22.50 5.68
N HIS A 45 -9.45 -23.77 5.29
CA HIS A 45 -10.41 -24.74 5.77
C HIS A 45 -9.72 -25.90 6.49
N GLU A 46 -8.85 -26.60 5.78
CA GLU A 46 -8.07 -27.72 6.29
C GLU A 46 -6.62 -27.68 5.73
N PRO A 47 -5.67 -28.39 6.35
CA PRO A 47 -4.33 -28.51 5.80
C PRO A 47 -4.37 -29.19 4.44
N GLU A 48 -3.70 -28.58 3.45
CA GLU A 48 -3.67 -29.12 2.09
C GLU A 48 -2.35 -28.82 1.38
N HIS A 49 -1.98 -29.69 0.43
CA HIS A 49 -0.88 -29.47 -0.50
C HIS A 49 -1.42 -29.61 -1.93
N TYR A 50 -1.13 -28.61 -2.78
CA TYR A 50 -1.53 -28.64 -4.19
C TYR A 50 -0.53 -27.86 -5.05
N SER A 51 -0.65 -28.00 -6.37
CA SER A 51 0.07 -27.19 -7.32
C SER A 51 -0.89 -26.33 -8.13
N GLU A 52 -0.50 -25.07 -8.37
CA GLU A 52 -1.20 -24.10 -9.18
C GLU A 52 -0.15 -23.29 -9.96
N ASP A 53 -0.28 -23.18 -11.29
CA ASP A 53 0.62 -22.43 -12.16
C ASP A 53 2.14 -22.76 -11.91
N ASN A 54 2.46 -24.04 -11.74
CA ASN A 54 3.79 -24.57 -11.42
C ASN A 54 4.34 -24.15 -10.03
N ILE A 55 3.51 -23.57 -9.17
CA ILE A 55 3.83 -23.20 -7.80
C ILE A 55 3.28 -24.28 -6.86
N ARG A 56 4.12 -24.84 -5.99
CA ARG A 56 3.66 -25.76 -4.94
C ARG A 56 3.14 -24.97 -3.74
N VAL A 57 1.88 -25.17 -3.37
CA VAL A 57 1.25 -24.47 -2.24
C VAL A 57 1.03 -25.44 -1.10
N HIS A 58 1.55 -25.09 0.08
CA HIS A 58 1.54 -25.86 1.31
C HIS A 58 0.76 -25.08 2.39
N ARG A 59 -0.51 -25.37 2.62
CA ARG A 59 -1.34 -24.77 3.67
C ARG A 59 -1.15 -25.54 4.98
N VAL A 60 -0.28 -25.06 5.87
CA VAL A 60 0.21 -25.86 7.01
C VAL A 60 0.10 -25.17 8.36
N PHE A 61 -0.32 -23.92 8.43
CA PHE A 61 -0.40 -23.22 9.71
C PHE A 61 -1.66 -22.39 9.90
N HIS A 62 -2.09 -22.27 11.14
CA HIS A 62 -3.08 -21.27 11.56
C HIS A 62 -2.37 -20.01 12.05
N ARG A 63 -3.02 -18.85 11.94
CA ARG A 63 -2.53 -17.53 12.36
C ARG A 63 -2.51 -17.38 13.89
N ARG A 64 -1.58 -18.11 14.53
CA ARG A 64 -1.36 -18.16 15.98
C ARG A 64 0.12 -18.46 16.27
N PRO A 65 0.65 -18.18 17.50
CA PRO A 65 2.08 -18.28 17.79
C PRO A 65 2.73 -19.65 17.47
N SER A 66 1.97 -20.74 17.48
CA SER A 66 2.47 -22.08 17.12
C SER A 66 2.82 -22.26 15.64
N PHE A 67 2.49 -21.28 14.76
CA PHE A 67 2.78 -21.36 13.32
C PHE A 67 4.25 -21.60 13.02
N VAL A 68 5.16 -21.05 13.83
CA VAL A 68 6.62 -21.18 13.66
C VAL A 68 7.05 -22.64 13.57
N ARG A 69 6.48 -23.51 14.42
CA ARG A 69 6.80 -24.93 14.43
C ARG A 69 6.37 -25.63 13.12
N ASN A 70 5.17 -25.36 12.67
CA ASN A 70 4.61 -25.97 11.45
C ASN A 70 5.37 -25.50 10.20
N VAL A 71 5.60 -24.19 10.09
CA VAL A 71 6.37 -23.61 8.99
C VAL A 71 7.82 -24.15 8.98
N HIS A 72 8.48 -24.20 10.14
CA HIS A 72 9.85 -24.74 10.22
C HIS A 72 9.91 -26.21 9.79
N LYS A 73 8.94 -27.05 10.21
CA LYS A 73 8.85 -28.45 9.79
C LYS A 73 8.72 -28.54 8.27
N GLU A 74 7.83 -27.74 7.69
CA GLU A 74 7.56 -27.74 6.25
C GLU A 74 8.77 -27.26 5.44
N LEU A 75 9.43 -26.18 5.88
CA LEU A 75 10.62 -25.64 5.22
C LEU A 75 11.80 -26.63 5.19
N LYS A 76 11.85 -27.57 6.14
CA LYS A 76 12.86 -28.67 6.13
C LYS A 76 12.59 -29.68 5.02
N THR A 77 11.34 -29.96 4.69
CA THR A 77 10.97 -30.89 3.61
C THR A 77 11.14 -30.27 2.23
N ILE A 78 10.96 -28.94 2.14
CA ILE A 78 11.08 -28.22 0.87
C ILE A 78 12.54 -28.07 0.42
N GLU A 79 13.49 -27.95 1.36
CA GLU A 79 14.93 -27.79 1.09
C GLU A 79 15.24 -26.61 0.15
N ALA A 80 14.60 -25.46 0.41
CA ALA A 80 14.77 -24.26 -0.40
C ALA A 80 16.15 -23.61 -0.21
N ASP A 81 16.69 -23.00 -1.27
CA ASP A 81 17.91 -22.19 -1.24
C ASP A 81 17.66 -20.86 -0.55
N VAL A 82 16.46 -20.27 -0.78
CA VAL A 82 15.98 -19.00 -0.22
C VAL A 82 14.67 -19.22 0.53
N VAL A 83 14.54 -18.64 1.72
CA VAL A 83 13.31 -18.55 2.49
C VAL A 83 12.89 -17.09 2.53
N HIS A 84 11.89 -16.72 1.71
CA HIS A 84 11.37 -15.37 1.64
C HIS A 84 10.12 -15.22 2.51
N ILE A 85 10.18 -14.36 3.52
CA ILE A 85 9.13 -14.16 4.51
C ILE A 85 8.49 -12.78 4.26
N GLN A 86 7.17 -12.75 4.04
CA GLN A 86 6.41 -11.52 4.03
C GLN A 86 6.10 -11.11 5.47
N GLN A 87 6.39 -9.87 5.85
CA GLN A 87 6.20 -9.40 7.21
C GLN A 87 5.34 -8.13 7.25
N GLU A 88 4.24 -8.24 7.96
CA GLU A 88 3.40 -7.16 8.48
C GLU A 88 3.00 -7.53 9.91
N LEU A 89 2.78 -6.55 10.79
CA LEU A 89 2.64 -6.80 12.24
C LEU A 89 1.53 -7.80 12.58
N SER A 90 0.42 -7.76 11.87
CA SER A 90 -0.76 -8.62 12.10
C SER A 90 -0.84 -9.84 11.17
N LEU A 91 0.13 -10.04 10.28
CA LEU A 91 0.02 -11.03 9.19
C LEU A 91 -0.14 -12.46 9.74
N PHE A 92 0.68 -12.85 10.69
CA PHE A 92 0.67 -14.20 11.28
C PHE A 92 -0.25 -14.34 12.52
N GLY A 93 -1.05 -13.31 12.82
CA GLY A 93 -2.00 -13.31 13.93
C GLY A 93 -1.88 -12.08 14.83
N ASN A 94 -1.57 -12.25 16.09
CA ASN A 94 -1.45 -11.18 17.08
C ASN A 94 0.02 -10.77 17.33
N VAL A 95 0.23 -9.81 18.23
CA VAL A 95 1.56 -9.30 18.62
C VAL A 95 2.50 -10.42 19.09
N VAL A 96 1.99 -11.46 19.75
CA VAL A 96 2.80 -12.61 20.18
C VAL A 96 3.28 -13.39 18.96
N SER A 97 2.42 -13.55 17.94
CA SER A 97 2.83 -14.19 16.66
C SER A 97 3.91 -13.38 15.95
N ALA A 98 3.80 -12.05 15.94
CA ALA A 98 4.84 -11.17 15.40
C ALA A 98 6.17 -11.31 16.18
N TYR A 99 6.10 -11.41 17.49
CA TYR A 99 7.30 -11.62 18.33
C TYR A 99 7.96 -12.97 18.06
N VAL A 100 7.21 -14.08 17.97
CA VAL A 100 7.80 -15.41 17.77
C VAL A 100 8.32 -15.65 16.35
N LEU A 101 7.89 -14.84 15.36
CA LEU A 101 8.41 -14.89 13.98
C LEU A 101 9.95 -14.79 13.93
N GLN A 102 10.55 -14.01 14.83
CA GLN A 102 12.00 -13.88 14.91
C GLN A 102 12.72 -15.23 15.06
N TRP A 103 12.10 -16.21 15.76
CA TRP A 103 12.69 -17.54 15.91
C TRP A 103 12.71 -18.34 14.60
N LEU A 104 11.68 -18.19 13.76
CA LEU A 104 11.68 -18.76 12.42
C LEU A 104 12.83 -18.17 11.60
N VAL A 105 12.99 -16.85 11.65
CA VAL A 105 14.10 -16.16 10.96
C VAL A 105 15.45 -16.63 11.49
N TYR A 106 15.62 -16.75 12.80
CA TYR A 106 16.86 -17.26 13.41
C TYR A 106 17.21 -18.68 12.93
N LEU A 107 16.23 -19.59 12.89
CA LEU A 107 16.41 -20.96 12.42
C LEU A 107 16.82 -21.04 10.94
N HIS A 108 16.41 -20.08 10.13
CA HIS A 108 16.71 -20.00 8.70
C HIS A 108 17.64 -18.83 8.32
N ARG A 109 18.34 -18.21 9.27
CA ARG A 109 19.08 -16.94 9.11
C ARG A 109 20.10 -16.89 7.97
N LYS A 110 20.63 -18.05 7.56
CA LYS A 110 21.61 -18.12 6.46
C LYS A 110 20.97 -17.91 5.08
N LYS A 111 19.65 -18.08 4.97
CA LYS A 111 18.90 -18.03 3.72
C LYS A 111 17.57 -17.25 3.81
N ALA A 112 17.35 -16.55 4.93
CA ALA A 112 16.11 -15.77 5.15
C ALA A 112 16.20 -14.39 4.51
N VAL A 113 15.26 -14.08 3.63
CA VAL A 113 14.94 -12.74 3.14
C VAL A 113 13.62 -12.32 3.77
N ILE A 114 13.50 -11.08 4.19
CA ILE A 114 12.24 -10.55 4.73
C ILE A 114 11.83 -9.33 3.93
N THR A 115 10.62 -9.34 3.38
CA THR A 115 9.96 -8.11 2.91
C THR A 115 9.17 -7.51 4.05
N LEU A 116 9.49 -6.26 4.40
CA LEU A 116 8.80 -5.47 5.41
C LEU A 116 7.75 -4.58 4.72
N HIS A 117 6.48 -4.94 4.85
CA HIS A 117 5.36 -4.19 4.24
C HIS A 117 5.04 -2.89 4.97
N GLY A 118 5.47 -2.76 6.21
CA GLY A 118 5.36 -1.55 7.00
C GLY A 118 6.49 -1.46 8.00
N VAL A 119 7.06 -0.29 8.14
CA VAL A 119 8.13 0.00 9.11
C VAL A 119 7.72 1.20 9.93
N VAL A 120 7.50 0.98 11.23
CA VAL A 120 7.19 2.04 12.18
C VAL A 120 8.50 2.58 12.75
N ASP A 121 8.70 3.89 12.71
CA ASP A 121 9.80 4.55 13.41
C ASP A 121 9.44 4.66 14.92
N PRO A 122 10.15 3.94 15.82
CA PRO A 122 9.87 4.04 17.24
C PRO A 122 10.03 5.46 17.81
N ALA A 123 10.85 6.30 17.17
CA ALA A 123 11.03 7.68 17.63
C ALA A 123 9.79 8.55 17.36
N LYS A 124 9.02 8.23 16.32
CA LYS A 124 7.79 8.94 15.93
C LYS A 124 6.53 8.42 16.64
N VAL A 125 6.62 7.34 17.44
CA VAL A 125 5.48 6.87 18.24
C VAL A 125 5.24 7.85 19.37
N ASP A 126 4.11 8.53 19.36
CA ASP A 126 3.64 9.48 20.38
C ASP A 126 2.28 9.07 20.96
N THR A 127 1.71 9.93 21.77
CA THR A 127 0.40 9.69 22.38
C THR A 127 -0.74 9.59 21.34
N GLN A 128 -0.63 10.36 20.25
CA GLN A 128 -1.61 10.33 19.18
C GLN A 128 -1.54 9.00 18.41
N PHE A 129 -0.33 8.56 18.05
CA PHE A 129 -0.11 7.24 17.44
C PHE A 129 -0.71 6.11 18.27
N VAL A 130 -0.51 6.12 19.59
CA VAL A 130 -1.04 5.09 20.50
C VAL A 130 -2.58 5.09 20.50
N LYS A 131 -3.21 6.27 20.51
CA LYS A 131 -4.68 6.42 20.45
C LYS A 131 -5.24 5.95 19.12
N ASP A 132 -4.64 6.36 18.00
CA ASP A 132 -5.06 6.01 16.63
C ASP A 132 -5.01 4.49 16.37
N ASN A 133 -4.14 3.79 17.10
CA ASN A 133 -4.03 2.32 17.05
C ASN A 133 -4.82 1.62 18.18
N ASN A 134 -5.78 2.30 18.81
CA ASN A 134 -6.63 1.76 19.88
C ASN A 134 -5.84 1.06 21.01
N SER A 135 -4.66 1.58 21.35
CA SER A 135 -3.82 1.06 22.41
C SER A 135 -3.94 1.93 23.67
N HIS A 136 -3.95 1.28 24.83
CA HIS A 136 -3.92 1.96 26.14
C HIS A 136 -2.55 1.88 26.81
N LEU A 137 -1.53 1.35 26.10
CA LEU A 137 -0.19 1.18 26.64
C LEU A 137 0.56 2.52 26.67
N PRO A 138 1.44 2.75 27.66
CA PRO A 138 2.32 3.91 27.67
C PRO A 138 3.21 3.97 26.42
N VAL A 139 3.45 5.15 25.91
CA VAL A 139 4.24 5.41 24.67
C VAL A 139 5.60 4.68 24.70
N TRP A 140 6.32 4.77 25.84
CA TRP A 140 7.63 4.11 25.98
C TRP A 140 7.55 2.59 25.85
N LEU A 141 6.46 1.97 26.32
CA LEU A 141 6.25 0.52 26.21
C LEU A 141 5.95 0.10 24.78
N VAL A 142 5.16 0.90 24.05
CA VAL A 142 4.90 0.67 22.62
C VAL A 142 6.19 0.79 21.81
N ARG A 143 7.02 1.81 22.08
CA ARG A 143 8.35 1.98 21.47
C ARG A 143 9.26 0.78 21.75
N LEU A 144 9.27 0.30 23.00
CA LEU A 144 10.05 -0.87 23.40
C LEU A 144 9.54 -2.14 22.68
N ALA A 145 8.23 -2.34 22.59
CA ALA A 145 7.62 -3.48 21.91
C ALA A 145 8.04 -3.53 20.43
N PHE A 146 8.00 -2.41 19.71
CA PHE A 146 8.50 -2.35 18.33
C PHE A 146 9.98 -2.75 18.25
N ARG A 147 10.82 -2.26 19.15
CA ARG A 147 12.25 -2.63 19.16
C ARG A 147 12.46 -4.12 19.45
N ILE A 148 11.73 -4.69 20.38
CA ILE A 148 11.84 -6.13 20.75
C ILE A 148 11.36 -7.03 19.61
N ILE A 149 10.33 -6.64 18.87
CA ILE A 149 9.77 -7.43 17.76
C ILE A 149 10.67 -7.31 16.53
N TYR A 150 11.00 -6.09 16.13
CA TYR A 150 11.63 -5.84 14.82
C TYR A 150 13.15 -5.98 14.83
N THR A 151 13.86 -5.53 15.89
CA THR A 151 15.33 -5.51 15.86
C THR A 151 15.94 -6.90 15.70
N PRO A 152 15.56 -7.93 16.48
CA PRO A 152 16.13 -9.26 16.29
C PRO A 152 15.76 -9.88 14.95
N LEU A 153 14.50 -9.72 14.53
CA LEU A 153 13.99 -10.19 13.24
C LEU A 153 14.85 -9.65 12.08
N MET A 154 15.10 -8.33 12.04
CA MET A 154 15.92 -7.69 11.03
C MET A 154 17.40 -8.08 11.12
N LYS A 155 17.97 -8.17 12.34
CA LYS A 155 19.36 -8.53 12.55
C LYS A 155 19.66 -9.96 12.09
N TRP A 156 18.76 -10.89 12.29
CA TRP A 156 18.94 -12.30 11.95
C TRP A 156 18.64 -12.61 10.47
N ALA A 157 17.87 -11.78 9.78
CA ALA A 157 17.68 -11.95 8.35
C ALA A 157 19.01 -11.82 7.60
N LYS A 158 19.18 -12.58 6.52
CA LYS A 158 20.33 -12.45 5.60
C LYS A 158 20.21 -11.17 4.79
N GLN A 159 19.01 -10.88 4.25
CA GLN A 159 18.67 -9.67 3.52
C GLN A 159 17.26 -9.17 3.94
N LEU A 160 17.06 -7.88 3.81
CA LEU A 160 15.80 -7.20 4.04
C LEU A 160 15.38 -6.48 2.75
N ILE A 161 14.10 -6.56 2.43
CA ILE A 161 13.47 -5.79 1.38
C ILE A 161 12.50 -4.81 2.05
N VAL A 162 12.56 -3.56 1.64
CA VAL A 162 11.61 -2.50 1.98
C VAL A 162 11.10 -1.86 0.69
N HIS A 163 9.93 -1.24 0.72
CA HIS A 163 9.32 -0.72 -0.50
C HIS A 163 9.77 0.68 -0.91
N GLU A 164 10.36 1.44 0.03
CA GLU A 164 10.75 2.85 -0.21
C GLU A 164 12.05 3.19 0.52
N GLU A 165 12.82 4.14 -0.01
CA GLU A 165 14.05 4.64 0.62
C GLU A 165 13.81 5.24 2.01
N HIS A 166 12.63 5.84 2.23
CA HIS A 166 12.21 6.30 3.54
C HIS A 166 12.21 5.16 4.58
N PHE A 167 11.65 3.99 4.24
CA PHE A 167 11.67 2.83 5.14
C PHE A 167 13.06 2.28 5.36
N LYS A 168 13.93 2.31 4.33
CA LYS A 168 15.35 1.96 4.51
C LYS A 168 16.04 2.87 5.51
N LYS A 169 15.81 4.19 5.44
CA LYS A 169 16.34 5.15 6.42
C LYS A 169 15.89 4.80 7.84
N ILE A 170 14.60 4.48 8.06
CA ILE A 170 14.08 4.07 9.37
C ILE A 170 14.78 2.78 9.85
N VAL A 171 14.86 1.75 9.01
CA VAL A 171 15.51 0.47 9.35
C VAL A 171 16.96 0.67 9.77
N VAL A 172 17.70 1.48 9.04
CA VAL A 172 19.12 1.76 9.33
C VAL A 172 19.29 2.64 10.57
N GLN A 173 18.59 3.77 10.64
CA GLN A 173 18.80 4.79 11.66
C GLN A 173 18.13 4.46 12.99
N SER A 174 16.85 4.02 12.94
CA SER A 174 16.06 3.82 14.17
C SER A 174 16.23 2.44 14.77
N TYR A 175 16.59 1.42 13.96
CA TYR A 175 16.81 0.05 14.42
C TYR A 175 18.27 -0.39 14.41
N GLY A 176 19.19 0.40 13.85
CA GLY A 176 20.62 0.13 13.82
C GLY A 176 20.98 -1.08 12.95
N ILE A 177 20.31 -1.25 11.82
CA ILE A 177 20.57 -2.33 10.87
C ILE A 177 21.59 -1.85 9.83
N ASP A 178 22.52 -2.73 9.46
CA ASP A 178 23.50 -2.46 8.41
C ASP A 178 22.79 -2.17 7.06
N ALA A 179 23.08 -1.02 6.48
CA ALA A 179 22.52 -0.58 5.21
C ALA A 179 22.78 -1.56 4.05
N SER A 180 23.88 -2.31 4.09
CA SER A 180 24.24 -3.33 3.10
C SER A 180 23.26 -4.50 3.07
N LYS A 181 22.52 -4.74 4.15
CA LYS A 181 21.50 -5.78 4.26
C LYS A 181 20.12 -5.33 3.76
N VAL A 182 19.93 -4.04 3.45
CA VAL A 182 18.61 -3.48 3.12
C VAL A 182 18.55 -3.10 1.65
N ARG A 183 17.67 -3.74 0.92
CA ARG A 183 17.38 -3.44 -0.48
C ARG A 183 16.03 -2.75 -0.59
N VAL A 184 15.95 -1.75 -1.45
CA VAL A 184 14.66 -1.13 -1.81
C VAL A 184 14.16 -1.82 -3.06
N VAL A 185 12.99 -2.45 -2.94
CA VAL A 185 12.24 -3.03 -4.05
C VAL A 185 10.83 -2.47 -3.92
N PRO A 186 10.37 -1.63 -4.84
CA PRO A 186 9.10 -0.93 -4.70
C PRO A 186 7.92 -1.90 -4.63
N HIS A 187 6.81 -1.44 -4.07
CA HIS A 187 5.57 -2.22 -4.09
C HIS A 187 5.07 -2.37 -5.52
N GLY A 188 4.74 -3.61 -5.91
CA GLY A 188 4.24 -3.90 -7.24
C GLY A 188 2.88 -3.27 -7.52
N VAL A 189 2.68 -2.88 -8.77
CA VAL A 189 1.38 -2.42 -9.29
C VAL A 189 0.96 -3.29 -10.47
N GLU A 190 -0.34 -3.51 -10.62
CA GLU A 190 -0.86 -4.17 -11.81
C GLU A 190 -0.86 -3.17 -12.97
N ALA A 191 -0.32 -3.60 -14.10
CA ALA A 191 -0.47 -2.85 -15.36
C ALA A 191 -1.93 -3.04 -15.82
N VAL A 192 -2.68 -1.95 -15.82
CA VAL A 192 -4.08 -1.93 -16.26
C VAL A 192 -4.15 -1.04 -17.51
N GLU A 193 -4.87 -1.48 -18.52
CA GLU A 193 -5.16 -0.67 -19.68
C GLU A 193 -6.20 0.40 -19.34
N ARG A 194 -5.97 1.62 -19.80
CA ARG A 194 -6.93 2.71 -19.68
C ARG A 194 -7.99 2.60 -20.76
N THR A 195 -9.22 2.86 -20.37
CA THR A 195 -10.28 3.19 -21.35
C THR A 195 -9.95 4.57 -21.95
N GLU A 196 -10.37 4.80 -23.18
CA GLU A 196 -10.26 6.14 -23.78
C GLU A 196 -11.01 7.17 -22.92
N GLN A 197 -10.40 8.32 -22.62
CA GLN A 197 -10.87 9.25 -21.59
C GLN A 197 -12.26 9.80 -21.88
N LEU A 198 -12.53 10.17 -23.13
CA LEU A 198 -13.82 10.70 -23.53
C LEU A 198 -14.93 9.66 -23.38
N THR A 199 -14.65 8.42 -23.80
CA THR A 199 -15.56 7.29 -23.62
C THR A 199 -15.86 7.03 -22.12
N ALA A 200 -14.84 7.09 -21.29
CA ALA A 200 -15.01 6.90 -19.85
C ALA A 200 -15.87 8.03 -19.23
N ARG A 201 -15.65 9.28 -19.63
CA ARG A 201 -16.46 10.43 -19.19
C ARG A 201 -17.93 10.31 -19.60
N GLN A 202 -18.19 9.91 -20.84
CA GLN A 202 -19.54 9.70 -21.34
C GLN A 202 -20.28 8.59 -20.56
N GLN A 203 -19.59 7.48 -20.27
CA GLN A 203 -20.18 6.40 -19.48
C GLN A 203 -20.51 6.81 -18.04
N LEU A 204 -19.71 7.69 -17.45
CA LEU A 204 -19.89 8.17 -16.07
C LEU A 204 -20.72 9.44 -15.97
N GLY A 205 -21.14 10.04 -17.10
CA GLY A 205 -21.87 11.33 -17.10
C GLY A 205 -21.03 12.53 -16.65
N ILE A 206 -19.69 12.43 -16.72
CA ILE A 206 -18.76 13.50 -16.39
C ILE A 206 -18.67 14.46 -17.60
N PRO A 207 -18.68 15.80 -17.40
CA PRO A 207 -18.57 16.73 -18.52
C PRO A 207 -17.29 16.52 -19.33
N GLU A 208 -17.41 16.45 -20.66
CA GLU A 208 -16.31 16.10 -21.57
C GLU A 208 -15.11 17.05 -21.48
N GLU A 209 -15.39 18.36 -21.37
CA GLU A 209 -14.37 19.43 -21.32
C GLU A 209 -13.93 19.80 -19.90
N ALA A 210 -14.34 19.01 -18.89
CA ALA A 210 -13.98 19.32 -17.51
C ALA A 210 -12.51 19.03 -17.21
N ASP A 211 -11.95 19.79 -16.28
CA ASP A 211 -10.68 19.53 -15.61
C ASP A 211 -10.96 18.64 -14.40
N VAL A 212 -10.83 17.31 -14.59
CA VAL A 212 -11.35 16.30 -13.66
C VAL A 212 -10.31 15.86 -12.66
N ALA A 213 -10.55 16.12 -11.37
CA ALA A 213 -9.81 15.56 -10.25
C ALA A 213 -10.57 14.40 -9.61
N LEU A 214 -9.86 13.36 -9.19
CA LEU A 214 -10.41 12.16 -8.54
C LEU A 214 -9.83 12.00 -7.13
N PHE A 215 -10.67 11.77 -6.16
CA PHE A 215 -10.28 11.18 -4.88
C PHE A 215 -10.91 9.79 -4.75
N MET A 216 -10.11 8.80 -4.33
CA MET A 216 -10.60 7.44 -4.11
C MET A 216 -10.11 6.87 -2.78
N GLY A 217 -11.03 6.22 -2.05
CA GLY A 217 -10.72 5.48 -0.82
C GLY A 217 -11.82 5.55 0.22
N TYR A 218 -11.65 4.88 1.35
CA TYR A 218 -12.59 5.01 2.46
C TYR A 218 -12.44 6.35 3.17
N ALA A 219 -13.56 6.93 3.61
CA ALA A 219 -13.59 8.19 4.35
C ALA A 219 -13.06 8.00 5.78
N THR A 220 -11.75 8.00 5.94
CA THR A 220 -11.08 7.91 7.24
C THR A 220 -10.23 9.15 7.49
N GLY A 221 -10.03 9.53 8.76
CA GLY A 221 -9.40 10.79 9.16
C GLY A 221 -8.03 11.05 8.50
N TYR A 222 -7.19 10.01 8.38
CA TYR A 222 -5.87 10.16 7.78
C TYR A 222 -5.88 10.42 6.27
N LYS A 223 -7.01 10.22 5.59
CA LYS A 223 -7.16 10.46 4.14
C LYS A 223 -7.24 11.94 3.77
N GLY A 224 -7.51 12.83 4.75
CA GLY A 224 -7.45 14.27 4.55
C GLY A 224 -8.55 14.85 3.66
N ILE A 225 -9.77 14.29 3.70
CA ILE A 225 -10.91 14.74 2.86
C ILE A 225 -11.30 16.18 3.17
N ASP A 226 -11.14 16.66 4.40
CA ASP A 226 -11.35 18.08 4.73
C ASP A 226 -10.47 18.99 3.88
N LEU A 227 -9.18 18.68 3.79
CA LEU A 227 -8.22 19.43 2.98
C LEU A 227 -8.53 19.31 1.48
N LEU A 228 -8.94 18.11 1.02
CA LEU A 228 -9.39 17.90 -0.36
C LEU A 228 -10.50 18.89 -0.72
N ILE A 229 -11.57 18.94 0.09
CA ILE A 229 -12.74 19.78 -0.15
C ILE A 229 -12.36 21.26 -0.17
N GLU A 230 -11.60 21.73 0.82
CA GLU A 230 -11.18 23.13 0.93
C GLU A 230 -10.27 23.55 -0.23
N GLY A 231 -9.24 22.74 -0.53
CA GLY A 231 -8.29 23.04 -1.59
C GLY A 231 -8.94 22.99 -2.98
N PHE A 232 -9.78 21.97 -3.23
CA PHE A 232 -10.51 21.91 -4.50
C PHE A 232 -11.53 23.06 -4.63
N ALA A 233 -12.25 23.40 -3.57
CA ALA A 233 -13.18 24.54 -3.59
C ALA A 233 -12.45 25.85 -3.96
N ALA A 234 -11.27 26.09 -3.36
CA ALA A 234 -10.46 27.27 -3.69
C ALA A 234 -10.05 27.29 -5.18
N TYR A 235 -9.67 26.15 -5.75
CA TYR A 235 -9.38 26.01 -7.18
C TYR A 235 -10.64 26.21 -8.04
N ALA A 236 -11.76 25.59 -7.69
CA ALA A 236 -13.00 25.60 -8.47
C ALA A 236 -13.63 26.99 -8.57
N HIS A 237 -13.48 27.83 -7.55
CA HIS A 237 -14.00 29.21 -7.59
C HIS A 237 -13.41 30.09 -8.71
N THR A 238 -12.21 29.79 -9.17
CA THR A 238 -11.54 30.49 -10.27
C THR A 238 -11.54 29.70 -11.58
N ASN A 239 -11.96 28.45 -11.55
CA ASN A 239 -11.90 27.54 -12.70
C ASN A 239 -13.28 26.90 -12.96
N PRO A 240 -14.08 27.44 -13.84
CA PRO A 240 -15.47 26.96 -14.10
C PRO A 240 -15.50 25.56 -14.75
N ARG A 241 -14.38 25.06 -15.31
CA ARG A 241 -14.27 23.69 -15.83
C ARG A 241 -13.86 22.67 -14.78
N ALA A 242 -13.50 23.11 -13.56
CA ALA A 242 -13.08 22.19 -12.50
C ALA A 242 -14.20 21.23 -12.12
N PHE A 243 -13.90 19.95 -12.03
CA PHE A 243 -14.84 18.91 -11.60
C PHE A 243 -14.16 17.90 -10.68
N LEU A 244 -14.72 17.65 -9.51
CA LEU A 244 -14.18 16.70 -8.53
C LEU A 244 -15.08 15.47 -8.40
N VAL A 245 -14.53 14.30 -8.63
CA VAL A 245 -15.17 13.04 -8.26
C VAL A 245 -14.66 12.59 -6.90
N ILE A 246 -15.56 12.45 -5.93
CA ILE A 246 -15.24 11.98 -4.57
C ILE A 246 -15.72 10.54 -4.41
N GLY A 247 -14.84 9.60 -4.74
CA GLY A 247 -15.03 8.16 -4.50
C GLY A 247 -14.72 7.80 -3.05
N ALA A 248 -15.41 8.44 -2.09
CA ALA A 248 -15.19 8.26 -0.67
C ALA A 248 -16.26 7.33 -0.07
N GLY A 249 -15.98 6.03 -0.02
CA GLY A 249 -16.88 5.05 0.60
C GLY A 249 -16.81 5.04 2.12
N GLU A 250 -17.90 4.58 2.75
CA GLU A 250 -17.91 4.27 4.18
C GLU A 250 -16.97 3.09 4.49
N HIS A 251 -16.22 3.22 5.59
CA HIS A 251 -15.29 2.15 5.99
C HIS A 251 -16.07 0.94 6.55
N PRO A 252 -15.91 -0.29 5.99
CA PRO A 252 -16.75 -1.45 6.34
C PRO A 252 -16.77 -1.82 7.83
N LYS A 253 -15.68 -1.53 8.56
CA LYS A 253 -15.56 -1.80 10.00
C LYS A 253 -16.15 -0.68 10.87
N LEU A 254 -16.52 0.46 10.30
CA LEU A 254 -17.00 1.64 11.02
C LEU A 254 -18.42 2.02 10.64
N LYS A 255 -19.07 1.25 9.77
CA LYS A 255 -20.44 1.50 9.28
C LYS A 255 -21.52 1.56 10.39
N ASP A 256 -21.25 0.98 11.56
CA ASP A 256 -22.15 0.97 12.71
C ASP A 256 -21.69 1.95 13.82
N ASP A 257 -20.64 2.74 13.59
CA ASP A 257 -20.12 3.74 14.54
C ASP A 257 -20.79 5.10 14.28
N ALA A 258 -21.60 5.56 15.26
CA ALA A 258 -22.36 6.80 15.12
C ALA A 258 -21.49 8.05 14.96
N ALA A 259 -20.32 8.11 15.63
CA ALA A 259 -19.39 9.23 15.51
C ALA A 259 -18.77 9.29 14.11
N TYR A 260 -18.39 8.13 13.56
CA TYR A 260 -17.90 8.01 12.21
C TYR A 260 -18.95 8.44 11.18
N LEU A 261 -20.20 7.97 11.30
CA LEU A 261 -21.27 8.34 10.39
C LEU A 261 -21.61 9.83 10.44
N GLN A 262 -21.56 10.43 11.66
CA GLN A 262 -21.72 11.88 11.81
C GLN A 262 -20.59 12.64 11.08
N GLU A 263 -19.36 12.21 11.22
CA GLU A 263 -18.21 12.80 10.52
C GLU A 263 -18.32 12.64 8.99
N TYR A 264 -18.72 11.46 8.52
CA TYR A 264 -18.97 11.21 7.11
C TYR A 264 -20.03 12.18 6.53
N SER A 265 -21.16 12.32 7.23
CA SER A 265 -22.22 13.28 6.86
C SER A 265 -21.73 14.74 6.90
N ARG A 266 -20.90 15.10 7.89
CA ARG A 266 -20.28 16.44 7.98
C ARG A 266 -19.43 16.75 6.75
N LEU A 267 -18.63 15.80 6.28
CA LEU A 267 -17.80 15.96 5.08
C LEU A 267 -18.64 16.17 3.83
N GLN A 268 -19.74 15.43 3.66
CA GLN A 268 -20.67 15.62 2.53
C GLN A 268 -21.31 17.02 2.55
N GLN A 269 -21.79 17.46 3.73
CA GLN A 269 -22.36 18.81 3.90
C GLN A 269 -21.32 19.90 3.64
N LYS A 270 -20.06 19.69 4.03
CA LYS A 270 -18.97 20.62 3.77
C LYS A 270 -18.69 20.74 2.28
N ALA A 271 -18.66 19.63 1.54
CA ALA A 271 -18.50 19.63 0.08
C ALA A 271 -19.65 20.43 -0.59
N ALA A 272 -20.89 20.12 -0.21
CA ALA A 272 -22.08 20.82 -0.75
C ALA A 272 -22.10 22.33 -0.45
N LYS A 273 -21.47 22.74 0.66
CA LYS A 273 -21.40 24.16 1.06
C LYS A 273 -20.29 24.93 0.34
N LEU A 274 -19.13 24.30 0.13
CA LEU A 274 -17.91 24.98 -0.31
C LEU A 274 -17.65 24.86 -1.81
N ILE A 275 -17.93 23.70 -2.42
CA ILE A 275 -17.67 23.49 -3.84
C ILE A 275 -18.87 24.02 -4.66
N PRO A 276 -18.63 24.79 -5.74
CA PRO A 276 -19.74 25.32 -6.56
C PRO A 276 -20.61 24.19 -7.10
N THR A 277 -21.91 24.44 -7.14
CA THR A 277 -22.91 23.47 -7.64
C THR A 277 -22.60 23.05 -9.07
N GLY A 278 -22.61 21.74 -9.33
CA GLY A 278 -22.28 21.15 -10.63
C GLY A 278 -20.78 20.94 -10.90
N GLN A 279 -19.90 21.30 -9.95
CA GLN A 279 -18.46 21.09 -10.07
C GLN A 279 -17.93 19.92 -9.21
N TYR A 280 -18.79 19.10 -8.65
CA TYR A 280 -18.40 17.88 -7.97
C TYR A 280 -19.51 16.83 -7.99
N GLU A 281 -19.09 15.59 -7.79
CA GLU A 281 -19.92 14.43 -7.50
C GLU A 281 -19.38 13.69 -6.28
N TRP A 282 -20.24 13.44 -5.28
CA TRP A 282 -19.93 12.53 -4.19
C TRP A 282 -20.50 11.15 -4.52
N HIS A 283 -19.67 10.31 -5.14
CA HIS A 283 -20.10 8.97 -5.60
C HIS A 283 -20.24 7.97 -4.44
N GLY A 284 -19.40 8.09 -3.41
CA GLY A 284 -19.32 7.10 -2.34
C GLY A 284 -18.33 5.96 -2.68
N PHE A 285 -18.72 4.72 -2.44
CA PHE A 285 -17.85 3.56 -2.72
C PHE A 285 -17.87 3.24 -4.23
N ILE A 286 -16.68 3.17 -4.81
CA ILE A 286 -16.49 2.75 -6.21
C ILE A 286 -16.13 1.24 -6.20
N PRO A 287 -16.90 0.38 -6.89
CA PRO A 287 -16.61 -1.04 -7.05
C PRO A 287 -15.26 -1.29 -7.74
N GLU A 288 -14.61 -2.42 -7.42
CA GLU A 288 -13.25 -2.73 -7.92
C GLU A 288 -13.19 -2.82 -9.45
N ASP A 289 -14.21 -3.34 -10.08
CA ASP A 289 -14.36 -3.46 -11.54
C ASP A 289 -14.59 -2.11 -12.25
N GLU A 290 -15.03 -1.07 -11.53
CA GLU A 290 -15.23 0.28 -12.06
C GLU A 290 -14.02 1.20 -11.82
N ILE A 291 -13.08 0.84 -10.94
CA ILE A 291 -11.91 1.68 -10.58
C ILE A 291 -11.18 2.18 -11.82
N GLY A 292 -10.88 1.28 -12.77
CA GLY A 292 -10.19 1.63 -14.01
C GLY A 292 -10.92 2.70 -14.83
N LEU A 293 -12.25 2.67 -14.84
CA LEU A 293 -13.07 3.64 -15.57
C LEU A 293 -12.97 5.04 -14.95
N TYR A 294 -13.06 5.16 -13.61
CA TYR A 294 -12.92 6.45 -12.92
C TYR A 294 -11.53 7.07 -13.08
N TYR A 295 -10.46 6.27 -13.00
CA TYR A 295 -9.11 6.78 -13.30
C TYR A 295 -8.94 7.18 -14.76
N SER A 296 -9.58 6.47 -15.68
CA SER A 296 -9.52 6.80 -17.11
C SER A 296 -10.25 8.11 -17.44
N ALA A 297 -11.38 8.38 -16.77
CA ALA A 297 -12.13 9.61 -16.92
C ALA A 297 -11.43 10.84 -16.32
N SER A 298 -10.54 10.61 -15.35
CA SER A 298 -9.89 11.68 -14.58
C SER A 298 -8.60 12.15 -15.23
N ASP A 299 -8.24 13.43 -15.00
CA ASP A 299 -6.95 14.00 -15.38
C ASP A 299 -5.92 13.78 -14.29
N VAL A 300 -6.32 13.90 -13.03
CA VAL A 300 -5.41 13.76 -11.86
C VAL A 300 -6.14 13.15 -10.67
N SER A 301 -5.44 12.31 -9.92
CA SER A 301 -5.94 11.81 -8.63
C SER A 301 -5.25 12.49 -7.45
N LEU A 302 -5.96 12.68 -6.34
CA LEU A 302 -5.52 13.48 -5.20
C LEU A 302 -5.39 12.62 -3.94
N TYR A 303 -4.24 12.69 -3.27
CA TYR A 303 -3.95 11.96 -2.02
C TYR A 303 -3.52 12.93 -0.92
N PRO A 304 -4.45 13.68 -0.31
CA PRO A 304 -4.17 14.71 0.69
C PRO A 304 -3.94 14.12 2.10
N TYR A 305 -3.37 12.93 2.17
CA TYR A 305 -3.21 12.14 3.39
C TYR A 305 -2.40 12.88 4.46
N THR A 306 -2.75 12.63 5.72
CA THR A 306 -2.02 13.22 6.86
C THR A 306 -0.74 12.48 7.18
N THR A 307 -0.62 11.22 6.78
CA THR A 307 0.54 10.36 7.04
C THR A 307 0.70 9.31 5.94
N ALA A 308 1.94 9.02 5.58
CA ALA A 308 2.31 7.93 4.70
C ALA A 308 2.75 6.74 5.54
N MET A 309 1.86 5.79 5.81
CA MET A 309 2.19 4.60 6.61
C MET A 309 2.57 3.38 5.78
N SER A 310 1.95 3.20 4.62
CA SER A 310 2.18 2.06 3.72
C SER A 310 1.78 2.44 2.29
N SER A 311 2.02 1.56 1.32
CA SER A 311 1.51 1.74 -0.03
C SER A 311 -0.02 1.88 -0.02
N SER A 312 -0.53 2.90 -0.69
CA SER A 312 -1.97 3.13 -0.84
C SER A 312 -2.50 2.34 -2.03
N GLY A 313 -3.52 1.49 -1.80
CA GLY A 313 -4.20 0.77 -2.90
C GLY A 313 -4.65 1.70 -4.03
N PRO A 314 -5.40 2.79 -3.74
CA PRO A 314 -5.76 3.78 -4.76
C PRO A 314 -4.56 4.38 -5.50
N MET A 315 -3.46 4.70 -4.82
CA MET A 315 -2.25 5.21 -5.46
C MET A 315 -1.58 4.14 -6.35
N SER A 316 -1.63 2.88 -5.95
CA SER A 316 -1.12 1.77 -6.77
C SER A 316 -1.93 1.63 -8.07
N PHE A 317 -3.25 1.82 -8.04
CA PHE A 317 -4.08 1.89 -9.24
C PHE A 317 -3.71 3.07 -10.13
N ALA A 318 -3.51 4.27 -9.55
CA ALA A 318 -3.06 5.43 -10.34
C ALA A 318 -1.75 5.13 -11.08
N MET A 319 -0.75 4.57 -10.39
CA MET A 319 0.53 4.19 -10.99
C MET A 319 0.36 3.11 -12.07
N GLY A 320 -0.44 2.07 -11.81
CA GLY A 320 -0.67 0.98 -12.76
C GLY A 320 -1.36 1.42 -14.06
N LEU A 321 -2.23 2.43 -13.96
CA LEU A 321 -2.95 3.05 -15.09
C LEU A 321 -2.18 4.21 -15.73
N GLU A 322 -0.98 4.56 -15.28
CA GLU A 322 -0.24 5.78 -15.67
C GLU A 322 -1.09 7.07 -15.47
N ALA A 323 -2.00 7.05 -14.51
CA ALA A 323 -2.79 8.22 -14.22
C ALA A 323 -1.98 9.21 -13.37
N PRO A 324 -1.88 10.49 -13.74
CA PRO A 324 -1.23 11.49 -12.92
C PRO A 324 -1.85 11.58 -11.53
N PHE A 325 -1.02 11.90 -10.54
CA PHE A 325 -1.51 12.09 -9.19
C PHE A 325 -0.72 13.14 -8.42
N LEU A 326 -1.37 13.73 -7.44
CA LEU A 326 -0.77 14.67 -6.49
C LEU A 326 -0.87 14.11 -5.08
N VAL A 327 0.20 14.26 -4.32
CA VAL A 327 0.31 13.76 -2.95
C VAL A 327 0.63 14.90 -1.98
N SER A 328 0.16 14.79 -0.76
CA SER A 328 0.55 15.73 0.29
C SER A 328 2.02 15.57 0.70
N SER A 329 2.58 16.57 1.37
CA SER A 329 3.94 16.56 1.94
C SER A 329 4.19 15.42 2.94
N ALA A 330 3.16 14.70 3.38
CA ALA A 330 3.33 13.43 4.10
C ALA A 330 4.13 12.38 3.29
N PHE A 331 4.09 12.45 1.97
CA PHE A 331 4.81 11.56 1.05
C PHE A 331 6.12 12.15 0.50
N ALA A 332 6.55 13.33 0.94
CA ALA A 332 7.73 14.00 0.40
C ALA A 332 8.99 13.12 0.45
N ASP A 333 9.18 12.37 1.55
CA ASP A 333 10.31 11.45 1.71
C ASP A 333 10.24 10.21 0.80
N ILE A 334 9.08 9.92 0.20
CA ILE A 334 8.87 8.80 -0.72
C ILE A 334 9.10 9.25 -2.16
N PHE A 335 8.64 10.45 -2.52
CA PHE A 335 8.74 11.00 -3.87
C PHE A 335 9.82 12.09 -3.99
N VAL A 336 10.99 11.88 -3.36
CA VAL A 336 12.12 12.82 -3.40
C VAL A 336 12.55 13.18 -4.83
N GLU A 337 12.51 12.22 -5.75
CA GLU A 337 12.86 12.42 -7.16
C GLU A 337 11.74 13.02 -8.01
N ALA A 338 10.56 13.24 -7.42
CA ALA A 338 9.39 13.78 -8.09
C ALA A 338 8.71 14.88 -7.26
N PRO A 339 9.43 15.93 -6.82
CA PRO A 339 8.88 16.95 -5.92
C PRO A 339 7.71 17.73 -6.56
N GLN A 340 7.60 17.74 -7.88
CA GLN A 340 6.51 18.41 -8.58
C GLN A 340 5.12 17.81 -8.27
N ILE A 341 5.01 16.53 -7.89
CA ILE A 341 3.72 15.93 -7.51
C ILE A 341 3.37 16.16 -6.05
N VAL A 342 4.26 16.75 -5.25
CA VAL A 342 4.06 16.96 -3.81
C VAL A 342 3.50 18.36 -3.56
N PHE A 343 2.47 18.45 -2.72
CA PHE A 343 1.93 19.74 -2.24
C PHE A 343 1.96 19.81 -0.72
N GLU A 344 2.12 21.03 -0.20
CA GLU A 344 2.00 21.30 1.24
C GLU A 344 0.55 21.17 1.69
N ARG A 345 0.36 20.70 2.94
CA ARG A 345 -0.97 20.38 3.47
C ARG A 345 -1.76 21.62 3.88
N THR A 346 -1.95 22.55 2.92
CA THR A 346 -2.85 23.70 3.02
C THR A 346 -3.78 23.76 1.81
N SER A 347 -4.97 24.34 1.98
CA SER A 347 -5.95 24.51 0.91
C SER A 347 -5.41 25.34 -0.23
N GLU A 348 -4.67 26.41 0.09
CA GLU A 348 -4.06 27.33 -0.86
C GLU A 348 -3.02 26.61 -1.74
N ASN A 349 -2.16 25.79 -1.11
CA ASN A 349 -1.12 25.10 -1.85
C ASN A 349 -1.70 23.97 -2.72
N LEU A 350 -2.73 23.25 -2.25
CA LEU A 350 -3.43 22.28 -3.09
C LEU A 350 -4.07 22.94 -4.30
N ALA A 351 -4.74 24.12 -4.13
CA ALA A 351 -5.34 24.88 -5.23
C ALA A 351 -4.26 25.32 -6.24
N GLN A 352 -3.15 25.89 -5.78
CA GLN A 352 -2.01 26.27 -6.62
C GLN A 352 -1.42 25.07 -7.38
N LYS A 353 -1.31 23.93 -6.72
CA LYS A 353 -0.77 22.71 -7.32
C LYS A 353 -1.70 22.14 -8.41
N LEU A 354 -3.02 22.26 -8.24
CA LEU A 354 -3.99 21.91 -9.28
C LEU A 354 -3.85 22.84 -10.49
N ASP A 355 -3.71 24.15 -10.26
CA ASP A 355 -3.50 25.13 -11.34
C ASP A 355 -2.20 24.85 -12.11
N ASP A 356 -1.10 24.57 -11.40
CA ASP A 356 0.18 24.16 -12.02
C ASP A 356 0.03 22.86 -12.82
N PHE A 357 -0.64 21.84 -12.26
CA PHE A 357 -0.89 20.58 -12.97
C PHE A 357 -1.64 20.81 -14.29
N PHE A 358 -2.76 21.54 -14.26
CA PHE A 358 -3.58 21.76 -15.46
C PHE A 358 -2.91 22.65 -16.50
N THR A 359 -1.92 23.46 -16.08
CA THR A 359 -1.09 24.27 -16.98
C THR A 359 0.09 23.47 -17.59
N ASN A 360 0.68 22.54 -16.82
CA ASN A 360 1.94 21.86 -17.16
C ASN A 360 1.83 20.32 -17.20
N ARG A 361 0.72 19.76 -17.71
CA ARG A 361 0.37 18.31 -17.64
C ARG A 361 1.51 17.35 -18.03
N THR A 362 2.31 17.69 -19.04
CA THR A 362 3.36 16.81 -19.58
C THR A 362 4.37 16.38 -18.51
N ALA A 363 4.82 17.31 -17.66
CA ALA A 363 5.80 17.02 -16.60
C ALA A 363 5.27 16.00 -15.56
N TYR A 364 3.96 15.94 -15.35
CA TYR A 364 3.32 14.99 -14.44
C TYR A 364 3.07 13.63 -15.09
N LEU A 365 2.78 13.59 -16.40
CA LEU A 365 2.66 12.35 -17.17
C LEU A 365 3.98 11.58 -17.20
N ASP A 366 5.12 12.27 -17.39
CA ASP A 366 6.45 11.66 -17.38
C ASP A 366 6.75 10.96 -16.05
N VAL A 367 6.35 11.56 -14.93
CA VAL A 367 6.48 10.95 -13.59
C VAL A 367 5.65 9.67 -13.51
N SER A 368 4.38 9.72 -13.94
CA SER A 368 3.48 8.56 -13.87
C SER A 368 4.00 7.40 -14.73
N HIS A 369 4.53 7.69 -15.92
CA HIS A 369 5.15 6.71 -16.80
C HIS A 369 6.39 6.05 -16.16
N LYS A 370 7.30 6.86 -15.58
CA LYS A 370 8.48 6.36 -14.86
C LYS A 370 8.07 5.44 -13.71
N LEU A 371 7.16 5.89 -12.86
CA LEU A 371 6.71 5.13 -11.69
C LEU A 371 6.05 3.80 -12.04
N LYS A 372 5.25 3.74 -13.11
CA LYS A 372 4.67 2.49 -13.60
C LYS A 372 5.76 1.50 -14.01
N ASN A 373 6.69 1.93 -14.86
CA ASN A 373 7.73 1.05 -15.42
C ASN A 373 8.64 0.46 -14.33
N GLU A 374 8.90 1.20 -13.26
CA GLU A 374 9.69 0.73 -12.13
C GLU A 374 8.93 -0.24 -11.23
N ARG A 375 7.59 -0.20 -11.23
CA ARG A 375 6.72 -0.86 -10.24
C ARG A 375 5.81 -1.96 -10.81
N ILE A 376 5.75 -2.18 -12.11
CA ILE A 376 5.00 -3.33 -12.65
C ILE A 376 5.57 -4.64 -12.11
N TRP A 377 4.70 -5.62 -11.87
CA TRP A 377 5.08 -6.88 -11.21
C TRP A 377 6.28 -7.60 -11.84
N PRO A 378 6.45 -7.68 -13.18
CA PRO A 378 7.66 -8.26 -13.77
C PRO A 378 8.95 -7.54 -13.36
N ALA A 379 8.95 -6.20 -13.27
CA ALA A 379 10.11 -5.42 -12.83
C ALA A 379 10.41 -5.64 -11.34
N VAL A 380 9.38 -5.67 -10.49
CA VAL A 380 9.49 -5.96 -9.05
C VAL A 380 10.00 -7.39 -8.80
N ALA A 381 9.50 -8.37 -9.56
CA ALA A 381 9.97 -9.75 -9.46
C ALA A 381 11.45 -9.88 -9.86
N ALA A 382 11.87 -9.23 -10.95
CA ALA A 382 13.27 -9.22 -11.39
C ALA A 382 14.19 -8.60 -10.32
N GLN A 383 13.80 -7.47 -9.73
CA GLN A 383 14.54 -6.84 -8.62
C GLN A 383 14.60 -7.76 -7.39
N THR A 384 13.51 -8.46 -7.06
CA THR A 384 13.46 -9.40 -5.95
C THR A 384 14.37 -10.61 -6.18
N VAL A 385 14.38 -11.16 -7.41
CA VAL A 385 15.29 -12.25 -7.80
C VAL A 385 16.75 -11.83 -7.66
N LYS A 386 17.10 -10.62 -8.06
CA LYS A 386 18.45 -10.08 -7.88
C LYS A 386 18.87 -10.07 -6.40
N VAL A 387 17.97 -9.75 -5.47
CA VAL A 387 18.25 -9.84 -4.03
C VAL A 387 18.54 -11.28 -3.60
N TYR A 388 17.87 -12.28 -4.19
CA TYR A 388 18.16 -13.69 -3.89
C TYR A 388 19.53 -14.12 -4.42
N GLU A 389 19.88 -13.70 -5.63
CA GLU A 389 21.17 -14.00 -6.27
C GLU A 389 22.36 -13.41 -5.51
N GLU A 390 22.21 -12.20 -4.98
CA GLU A 390 23.24 -11.54 -4.15
C GLU A 390 23.51 -12.26 -2.83
N MET A 391 22.66 -13.21 -2.44
CA MET A 391 22.82 -13.99 -1.20
C MET A 391 23.52 -15.33 -1.40
N MET A 392 23.48 -15.88 -2.60
CA MET A 392 24.06 -17.20 -2.92
C MET A 392 25.57 -17.11 -3.15
#